data_9419040e860475aa06b383948b4df326
#
_entry.id   9419040e860475aa06b383948b4df326
#
_cell.length_a   1.000
_cell.length_b   1.000
_cell.length_c   1.000
_cell.angle_alpha   90.00
_cell.angle_beta   90.00
_cell.angle_gamma   90.00
#
_symmetry.space_group_name_H-M   'P 1'
#
loop_
_entity.id
_entity.type
_entity.pdbx_description
1 polymer ?
#
loop_
_entity_poly.entity_id
_entity_poly.type
_entity_poly.pdbx_seq_one_letter_code
_entity_poly.pdbx_strand_id
1 'polypeptide(L)' 'MSANLLAERIEDTLRPIIGTVLASVSVDLETRRVGKTPETVGREDLPAIAENLVGQLRLVVGKDLAEAAATRVRSLA' A
#
# COMPACT_ATOMS: atom_id res chain seq x y z
N MET A 1 7.17 17.92 -1.67
CA MET A 1 5.91 17.59 -2.34
C MET A 1 5.20 16.49 -1.60
N SER A 2 3.91 16.61 -1.45
CA SER A 2 3.16 15.54 -0.84
C SER A 2 2.84 14.45 -1.85
N ALA A 3 2.51 13.26 -1.35
CA ALA A 3 2.05 12.16 -2.16
C ALA A 3 0.77 12.55 -2.91
N ASN A 4 0.46 11.85 -4.01
CA ASN A 4 -0.80 12.08 -4.71
C ASN A 4 -1.96 11.47 -3.90
N LEU A 5 -3.18 11.74 -4.33
CA LEU A 5 -4.37 11.29 -3.60
C LEU A 5 -4.44 9.78 -3.47
N LEU A 6 -4.04 9.05 -4.51
CA LEU A 6 -4.06 7.58 -4.48
C LEU A 6 -3.08 7.04 -3.44
N ALA A 7 -1.86 7.58 -3.39
CA ALA A 7 -0.88 7.19 -2.40
C ALA A 7 -1.37 7.48 -0.99
N GLU A 8 -2.05 8.63 -0.79
CA GLU A 8 -2.64 8.96 0.50
C GLU A 8 -3.71 7.96 0.90
N ARG A 9 -4.52 7.52 -0.05
CA ARG A 9 -5.56 6.52 0.23
C ARG A 9 -4.98 5.17 0.59
N ILE A 10 -3.89 4.77 -0.08
CA ILE A 10 -3.20 3.54 0.29
C ILE A 10 -2.68 3.64 1.72
N GLU A 11 -2.04 4.76 2.04
CA GLU A 11 -1.53 4.97 3.38
C GLU A 11 -2.65 4.96 4.43
N ASP A 12 -3.78 5.63 4.15
CA ASP A 12 -4.92 5.65 5.06
C ASP A 12 -5.49 4.25 5.29
N THR A 13 -5.49 3.42 4.25
CA THR A 13 -5.95 2.02 4.35
C THR A 13 -5.04 1.22 5.27
N LEU A 14 -3.74 1.44 5.19
CA LEU A 14 -2.76 0.68 5.97
C LEU A 14 -2.59 1.19 7.40
N ARG A 15 -2.86 2.46 7.65
CA ARG A 15 -2.61 3.07 8.95
C ARG A 15 -3.30 2.36 10.12
N PRO A 16 -4.58 1.97 10.02
CA PRO A 16 -5.22 1.25 11.12
C PRO A 16 -4.65 -0.14 11.36
N ILE A 17 -3.94 -0.69 10.39
CA ILE A 17 -3.43 -2.06 10.45
C ILE A 17 -2.00 -2.11 10.97
N ILE A 18 -1.14 -1.22 10.50
CA ILE A 18 0.29 -1.26 10.81
C ILE A 18 0.81 0.04 11.43
N GLY A 19 -0.05 1.03 11.64
CA GLY A 19 0.35 2.30 12.25
C GLY A 19 0.87 3.30 11.23
N THR A 20 1.00 4.56 11.67
CA THR A 20 1.31 5.68 10.79
C THR A 20 2.68 5.56 10.13
N VAL A 21 3.70 5.21 10.92
CA VAL A 21 5.08 5.16 10.40
C VAL A 21 5.23 4.05 9.38
N LEU A 22 4.79 2.84 9.72
CA LEU A 22 4.91 1.72 8.80
C LEU A 22 4.04 1.88 7.56
N ALA A 23 2.88 2.51 7.70
CA ALA A 23 2.03 2.80 6.54
C ALA A 23 2.74 3.71 5.55
N SER A 24 3.36 4.78 6.05
CA SER A 24 4.10 5.71 5.21
C SER A 24 5.30 5.05 4.53
N VAL A 25 6.05 4.27 5.31
CA VAL A 25 7.21 3.55 4.78
C VAL A 25 6.79 2.54 3.70
N SER A 26 5.68 1.83 3.95
CA SER A 26 5.18 0.83 3.00
C SER A 26 4.74 1.48 1.68
N VAL A 27 4.07 2.62 1.74
CA VAL A 27 3.66 3.32 0.51
C VAL A 27 4.89 3.75 -0.27
N ASP A 28 5.89 4.34 0.40
CA ASP A 28 7.10 4.75 -0.26
C ASP A 28 7.81 3.57 -0.93
N LEU A 29 7.95 2.47 -0.20
CA LEU A 29 8.63 1.29 -0.71
C LEU A 29 7.87 0.64 -1.87
N GLU A 30 6.56 0.44 -1.72
CA GLU A 30 5.80 -0.28 -2.73
C GLU A 30 5.58 0.52 -4.01
N THR A 31 5.44 1.84 -3.92
CA THR A 31 5.36 2.65 -5.13
C THR A 31 6.68 2.58 -5.90
N ARG A 32 7.80 2.57 -5.21
CA ARG A 32 9.11 2.46 -5.86
C ARG A 32 9.33 1.09 -6.49
N ARG A 33 8.80 0.03 -5.88
CA ARG A 33 8.90 -1.32 -6.44
C ARG A 33 8.24 -1.45 -7.81
N VAL A 34 7.17 -0.68 -8.05
CA VAL A 34 6.49 -0.71 -9.35
C VAL A 34 7.03 0.37 -10.28
N GLY A 35 8.17 0.96 -9.96
CA GLY A 35 8.82 1.94 -10.81
C GLY A 35 8.21 3.33 -10.74
N LYS A 36 7.51 3.62 -9.65
CA LYS A 36 6.87 4.92 -9.46
C LYS A 36 7.35 5.57 -8.16
N THR A 37 6.71 6.65 -7.78
CA THR A 37 6.91 7.33 -6.49
C THR A 37 5.53 7.61 -5.91
N PRO A 38 5.44 8.03 -4.63
CA PRO A 38 4.14 8.42 -4.06
C PRO A 38 3.46 9.55 -4.82
N GLU A 39 4.21 10.33 -5.61
CA GLU A 39 3.66 11.41 -6.42
C GLU A 39 3.14 10.93 -7.77
N THR A 40 3.64 9.79 -8.28
CA THR A 40 3.36 9.36 -9.66
C THR A 40 2.60 8.05 -9.76
N VAL A 41 2.36 7.36 -8.65
CA VAL A 41 1.64 6.09 -8.67
C VAL A 41 0.24 6.25 -9.24
N GLY A 42 -0.21 5.27 -10.02
CA GLY A 42 -1.51 5.32 -10.66
C GLY A 42 -2.33 4.07 -10.38
N ARG A 43 -3.59 4.09 -10.84
CA ARG A 43 -4.51 2.96 -10.65
C ARG A 43 -3.97 1.67 -11.24
N GLU A 44 -3.27 1.76 -12.35
CA GLU A 44 -2.70 0.59 -13.03
C GLU A 44 -1.68 -0.13 -12.17
N ASP A 45 -1.14 0.55 -11.16
CA ASP A 45 -0.14 -0.02 -10.27
C ASP A 45 -0.75 -0.77 -9.07
N LEU A 46 -2.04 -0.58 -8.81
CA LEU A 46 -2.68 -1.13 -7.62
C LEU A 46 -2.62 -2.65 -7.51
N PRO A 47 -2.86 -3.41 -8.59
CA PRO A 47 -2.78 -4.87 -8.47
C PRO A 47 -1.40 -5.35 -8.03
N ALA A 48 -0.34 -4.79 -8.59
CA ALA A 48 1.03 -5.18 -8.23
C ALA A 48 1.36 -4.76 -6.80
N ILE A 49 0.95 -3.54 -6.41
CA ILE A 49 1.16 -3.07 -5.05
C ILE A 49 0.43 -3.95 -4.05
N ALA A 50 -0.83 -4.30 -4.34
CA ALA A 50 -1.62 -5.14 -3.45
C ALA A 50 -0.96 -6.52 -3.28
N GLU A 51 -0.50 -7.12 -4.36
CA GLU A 51 0.17 -8.40 -4.32
C GLU A 51 1.43 -8.35 -3.47
N ASN A 52 2.24 -7.32 -3.67
CA ASN A 52 3.48 -7.15 -2.90
C ASN A 52 3.18 -6.94 -1.41
N LEU A 53 2.11 -6.21 -1.09
CA LEU A 53 1.71 -5.97 0.29
C LEU A 53 1.34 -7.26 1.02
N VAL A 54 0.69 -8.20 0.33
CA VAL A 54 0.35 -9.49 0.96
C VAL A 54 1.61 -10.15 1.49
N GLY A 55 2.65 -10.27 0.67
CA GLY A 55 3.89 -10.90 1.06
C GLY A 55 4.56 -10.20 2.24
N GLN A 56 4.55 -8.87 2.21
CA GLN A 56 5.19 -8.08 3.25
C GLN A 56 4.40 -8.09 4.56
N LEU A 57 3.08 -7.90 4.48
CA LEU A 57 2.25 -7.76 5.67
C LEU A 57 2.00 -9.09 6.39
N ARG A 58 2.08 -10.22 5.67
CA ARG A 58 1.89 -11.54 6.30
C ARG A 58 2.82 -11.74 7.48
N LEU A 59 4.04 -11.23 7.39
CA LEU A 59 5.04 -11.40 8.45
C LEU A 59 4.77 -10.50 9.66
N VAL A 60 3.97 -9.46 9.47
CA VAL A 60 3.70 -8.48 10.53
C VAL A 60 2.35 -8.72 11.19
N VAL A 61 1.30 -8.94 10.41
CA VAL A 61 -0.06 -9.01 10.93
C VAL A 61 -0.76 -10.34 10.63
N GLY A 62 -0.08 -11.27 9.94
CA GLY A 62 -0.67 -12.56 9.59
C GLY A 62 -1.39 -12.52 8.25
N LYS A 63 -1.74 -13.72 7.78
CA LYS A 63 -2.27 -13.91 6.43
C LYS A 63 -3.60 -13.20 6.21
N ASP A 64 -4.54 -13.36 7.15
CA ASP A 64 -5.91 -12.87 6.94
C ASP A 64 -5.96 -11.35 6.87
N LEU A 65 -5.28 -10.66 7.78
CA LEU A 65 -5.23 -9.20 7.75
C LEU A 65 -4.45 -8.69 6.55
N ALA A 66 -3.39 -9.40 6.16
CA ALA A 66 -2.61 -9.02 4.98
C ALA A 66 -3.48 -9.09 3.72
N GLU A 67 -4.26 -10.16 3.56
CA GLU A 67 -5.12 -10.32 2.40
C GLU A 67 -6.27 -9.30 2.41
N ALA A 68 -6.84 -9.02 3.57
CA ALA A 68 -7.89 -8.02 3.69
C ALA A 68 -7.37 -6.63 3.31
N ALA A 69 -6.17 -6.28 3.77
CA ALA A 69 -5.55 -5.00 3.43
C ALA A 69 -5.29 -4.90 1.92
N ALA A 70 -4.76 -5.98 1.33
CA ALA A 70 -4.47 -6.00 -0.10
C ALA A 70 -5.75 -5.85 -0.93
N THR A 71 -6.83 -6.50 -0.51
CA THR A 71 -8.12 -6.37 -1.20
C THR A 71 -8.61 -4.93 -1.16
N ARG A 72 -8.48 -4.25 -0.03
CA ARG A 72 -8.88 -2.84 0.09
C ARG A 72 -8.03 -1.96 -0.80
N VAL A 73 -6.72 -2.19 -0.82
CA VAL A 73 -5.82 -1.39 -1.69
C VAL A 73 -6.19 -1.59 -3.15
N ARG A 74 -6.43 -2.82 -3.57
CA ARG A 74 -6.81 -3.10 -4.95
C ARG A 74 -8.11 -2.39 -5.34
N SER A 75 -8.99 -2.17 -4.40
CA SER A 75 -10.31 -1.55 -4.64
C SER A 75 -10.30 -0.03 -4.62
N LEU A 76 -9.14 0.60 -4.38
CA LEU A 76 -9.07 2.06 -4.28
C LEU A 76 -9.15 2.79 -5.62
N ALA A 77 -9.19 2.06 -6.71
CA ALA A 77 -9.24 2.64 -8.05
C ALA A 77 -10.52 3.48 -8.34
#